data_1b4c08b67d15f92c19b73400d87d7d12
#
_entry.id   1b4c08b67d15f92c19b73400d87d7d12
#
_cell.length_a   1.000
_cell.length_b   1.000
_cell.length_c   1.000
_cell.angle_alpha   90.00
_cell.angle_beta   90.00
_cell.angle_gamma   90.00
#
_symmetry.space_group_name_H-M   'P 1'
#
loop_
_entity.id
_entity.type
_entity.pdbx_description
1 polymer ?
#
loop_
_entity_poly.entity_id
_entity_poly.type
_entity_poly.pdbx_seq_one_letter_code
_entity_poly.pdbx_strand_id
1 'polypeptide(L)'
;ALDLPPRVSILIACGNSICGNSAIAAVAPVIGAKADEVASSIAFTAILGVLVVLGLPLLIPLLQLSDTQYGVLAGLTVYAVPQVLAATVPISAVSAQFGTLVKLVRVLMLGPVILLLSLLRSRLKLPGEETAARPGWGQLVPWFIIGFLVFVALRSLGLIPGALVMPIAFATKWLTIVSMAALGLGVDVRVIGRVGGRVTAAVVMVAVDTVFSLSRV
;
A
#
# COMPACT_ATOMS: atom_id res chain seq x y z
N ALA A 1 18.16 -14.62 4.64
CA ALA A 1 17.65 -15.93 4.95
C ALA A 1 16.68 -16.49 3.89
N LEU A 2 16.02 -15.66 3.07
CA LEU A 2 15.08 -16.12 2.03
C LEU A 2 15.68 -16.18 0.63
N ASP A 3 16.91 -15.79 0.45
CA ASP A 3 17.69 -15.81 -0.82
C ASP A 3 16.94 -15.17 -2.01
N LEU A 4 16.21 -14.09 -1.74
CA LEU A 4 15.51 -13.31 -2.77
C LEU A 4 16.50 -12.32 -3.43
N PRO A 5 16.36 -12.05 -4.73
CA PRO A 5 17.13 -11.01 -5.39
C PRO A 5 16.97 -9.67 -4.65
N PRO A 6 18.04 -8.90 -4.45
CA PRO A 6 18.00 -7.66 -3.64
C PRO A 6 16.93 -6.66 -4.11
N ARG A 7 16.75 -6.53 -5.43
CA ARG A 7 15.74 -5.63 -6.01
C ARG A 7 14.31 -6.06 -5.67
N VAL A 8 14.00 -7.34 -5.84
CA VAL A 8 12.68 -7.91 -5.50
C VAL A 8 12.41 -7.73 -4.01
N SER A 9 13.41 -7.94 -3.16
CA SER A 9 13.29 -7.73 -1.72
C SER A 9 12.96 -6.29 -1.37
N ILE A 10 13.63 -5.31 -2.00
CA ILE A 10 13.35 -3.88 -1.80
C ILE A 10 11.94 -3.53 -2.30
N LEU A 11 11.55 -4.02 -3.48
CA LEU A 11 10.21 -3.77 -4.03
C LEU A 11 9.11 -4.31 -3.13
N ILE A 12 9.25 -5.54 -2.65
CA ILE A 12 8.27 -6.17 -1.74
C ILE A 12 8.26 -5.43 -0.40
N ALA A 13 9.42 -5.07 0.15
CA ALA A 13 9.49 -4.33 1.41
C ALA A 13 8.80 -2.96 1.31
N CYS A 14 9.08 -2.19 0.26
CA CYS A 14 8.42 -0.90 0.03
C CYS A 14 6.91 -1.06 -0.25
N GLY A 15 6.53 -2.09 -1.02
CA GLY A 15 5.13 -2.41 -1.28
C GLY A 15 4.37 -2.70 0.01
N ASN A 16 4.89 -3.58 0.86
CA ASN A 16 4.28 -3.93 2.14
C ASN A 16 4.24 -2.76 3.11
N SER A 17 5.31 -1.97 3.16
CA SER A 17 5.43 -0.89 4.16
C SER A 17 4.61 0.34 3.81
N ILE A 18 4.25 0.58 2.55
CA ILE A 18 3.62 1.84 2.14
C ILE A 18 2.21 1.59 1.56
N CYS A 19 2.10 1.33 0.26
CA CYS A 19 0.79 1.27 -0.43
C CYS A 19 0.71 0.19 -1.52
N GLY A 20 1.49 -0.86 -1.44
CA GLY A 20 1.49 -1.96 -2.41
C GLY A 20 2.00 -1.54 -3.77
N ASN A 21 1.18 -1.74 -4.80
CA ASN A 21 1.56 -1.57 -6.20
C ASN A 21 2.10 -0.17 -6.54
N SER A 22 1.52 0.89 -5.95
CA SER A 22 1.96 2.27 -6.20
C SER A 22 3.38 2.51 -5.68
N ALA A 23 3.73 1.95 -4.52
CA ALA A 23 5.08 2.04 -3.98
C ALA A 23 6.08 1.25 -4.82
N ILE A 24 5.71 0.05 -5.27
CA ILE A 24 6.53 -0.77 -6.16
C ILE A 24 6.80 -0.01 -7.47
N ALA A 25 5.77 0.53 -8.11
CA ALA A 25 5.89 1.28 -9.36
C ALA A 25 6.77 2.54 -9.21
N ALA A 26 6.67 3.24 -8.08
CA ALA A 26 7.45 4.45 -7.81
C ALA A 26 8.93 4.15 -7.46
N VAL A 27 9.20 3.04 -6.77
CA VAL A 27 10.56 2.63 -6.35
C VAL A 27 11.31 1.93 -7.48
N ALA A 28 10.62 1.19 -8.34
CA ALA A 28 11.23 0.39 -9.42
C ALA A 28 12.23 1.16 -10.28
N PRO A 29 11.92 2.35 -10.85
CA PRO A 29 12.87 3.12 -11.65
C PRO A 29 14.04 3.65 -10.81
N VAL A 30 13.84 3.90 -9.52
CA VAL A 30 14.88 4.41 -8.61
C VAL A 30 15.96 3.36 -8.40
N ILE A 31 15.60 2.10 -8.25
CA ILE A 31 16.55 0.99 -8.03
C ILE A 31 16.94 0.26 -9.33
N GLY A 32 16.44 0.69 -10.48
CA GLY A 32 16.69 0.06 -11.78
C GLY A 32 16.13 -1.36 -11.86
N ALA A 33 14.95 -1.61 -11.29
CA ALA A 33 14.31 -2.92 -11.33
C ALA A 33 13.82 -3.26 -12.74
N LYS A 34 13.92 -4.53 -13.11
CA LYS A 34 13.45 -5.05 -14.39
C LYS A 34 11.93 -5.22 -14.39
N ALA A 35 11.32 -5.24 -15.58
CA ALA A 35 9.88 -5.35 -15.73
C ALA A 35 9.30 -6.65 -15.13
N ASP A 36 10.03 -7.75 -15.22
CA ASP A 36 9.65 -9.04 -14.62
C ASP A 36 9.71 -9.03 -13.08
N GLU A 37 10.72 -8.34 -12.50
CA GLU A 37 10.84 -8.14 -11.06
C GLU A 37 9.69 -7.29 -10.51
N VAL A 38 9.29 -6.24 -11.25
CA VAL A 38 8.16 -5.37 -10.92
C VAL A 38 6.85 -6.13 -11.02
N ALA A 39 6.60 -6.83 -12.14
CA ALA A 39 5.38 -7.58 -12.39
C ALA A 39 5.16 -8.67 -11.33
N SER A 40 6.21 -9.43 -10.99
CA SER A 40 6.13 -10.46 -9.96
C SER A 40 5.85 -9.87 -8.56
N SER A 41 6.48 -8.74 -8.22
CA SER A 41 6.25 -8.05 -6.95
C SER A 41 4.84 -7.50 -6.83
N ILE A 42 4.30 -6.92 -7.92
CA ILE A 42 2.92 -6.40 -7.98
C ILE A 42 1.91 -7.54 -7.85
N ALA A 43 2.09 -8.63 -8.61
CA ALA A 43 1.19 -9.77 -8.55
C ALA A 43 1.14 -10.38 -7.13
N PHE A 44 2.29 -10.48 -6.49
CA PHE A 44 2.40 -10.97 -5.13
C PHE A 44 1.63 -10.09 -4.12
N THR A 45 1.87 -8.77 -4.14
CA THR A 45 1.19 -7.84 -3.22
C THR A 45 -0.31 -7.77 -3.49
N ALA A 46 -0.75 -7.91 -4.74
CA ALA A 46 -2.17 -7.92 -5.09
C ALA A 46 -2.91 -9.11 -4.48
N ILE A 47 -2.34 -10.32 -4.62
CA ILE A 47 -2.91 -11.55 -4.06
C ILE A 47 -2.98 -11.48 -2.54
N LEU A 48 -1.86 -11.10 -1.92
CA LEU A 48 -1.80 -10.99 -0.47
C LEU A 48 -2.75 -9.92 0.05
N GLY A 49 -2.92 -8.81 -0.69
CA GLY A 49 -3.87 -7.78 -0.36
C GLY A 49 -5.31 -8.29 -0.27
N VAL A 50 -5.73 -9.16 -1.19
CA VAL A 50 -7.06 -9.81 -1.14
C VAL A 50 -7.18 -10.72 0.08
N LEU A 51 -6.18 -11.56 0.33
CA LEU A 51 -6.19 -12.47 1.49
C LEU A 51 -6.25 -11.70 2.81
N VAL A 52 -5.50 -10.61 2.93
CA VAL A 52 -5.50 -9.76 4.11
C VAL A 52 -6.87 -9.09 4.30
N VAL A 53 -7.47 -8.53 3.25
CA VAL A 53 -8.80 -7.89 3.34
C VAL A 53 -9.87 -8.88 3.82
N LEU A 54 -9.85 -10.12 3.33
CA LEU A 54 -10.81 -11.16 3.71
C LEU A 54 -10.53 -11.74 5.10
N GLY A 55 -9.26 -11.84 5.49
CA GLY A 55 -8.85 -12.44 6.77
C GLY A 55 -8.91 -11.48 7.96
N LEU A 56 -8.71 -10.17 7.76
CA LEU A 56 -8.67 -9.19 8.83
C LEU A 56 -9.92 -9.17 9.72
N PRO A 57 -11.17 -9.19 9.19
CA PRO A 57 -12.36 -9.18 10.03
C PRO A 57 -12.43 -10.36 11.00
N LEU A 58 -11.82 -11.50 10.67
CA LEU A 58 -11.77 -12.68 11.55
C LEU A 58 -10.93 -12.45 12.80
N LEU A 59 -10.02 -11.48 12.78
CA LEU A 59 -9.18 -11.13 13.92
C LEU A 59 -9.95 -10.32 14.98
N ILE A 60 -11.07 -9.69 14.65
CA ILE A 60 -11.85 -8.88 15.58
C ILE A 60 -12.30 -9.73 16.78
N PRO A 61 -13.05 -10.85 16.59
CA PRO A 61 -13.48 -11.66 17.72
C PRO A 61 -12.32 -12.44 18.37
N LEU A 62 -11.28 -12.77 17.59
CA LEU A 62 -10.14 -13.55 18.10
C LEU A 62 -9.28 -12.74 19.06
N LEU A 63 -9.04 -11.47 18.75
CA LEU A 63 -8.19 -10.55 19.53
C LEU A 63 -9.00 -9.52 20.33
N GLN A 64 -10.33 -9.58 20.27
CA GLN A 64 -11.26 -8.63 20.92
C GLN A 64 -10.93 -7.16 20.61
N LEU A 65 -10.65 -6.88 19.34
CA LEU A 65 -10.23 -5.56 18.88
C LEU A 65 -11.38 -4.56 18.99
N SER A 66 -11.08 -3.37 19.53
CA SER A 66 -11.98 -2.22 19.42
C SER A 66 -12.01 -1.71 17.97
N ASP A 67 -13.05 -0.95 17.62
CA ASP A 67 -13.21 -0.34 16.29
C ASP A 67 -11.99 0.48 15.87
N THR A 68 -11.42 1.24 16.81
CA THR A 68 -10.22 2.05 16.57
C THR A 68 -9.00 1.17 16.30
N GLN A 69 -8.77 0.16 17.13
CA GLN A 69 -7.66 -0.77 16.97
C GLN A 69 -7.75 -1.53 15.66
N TYR A 70 -8.95 -2.00 15.30
CA TYR A 70 -9.19 -2.65 14.01
C TYR A 70 -8.92 -1.70 12.84
N GLY A 71 -9.39 -0.45 12.91
CA GLY A 71 -9.11 0.55 11.89
C GLY A 71 -7.61 0.80 11.71
N VAL A 72 -6.88 0.99 12.81
CA VAL A 72 -5.41 1.16 12.80
C VAL A 72 -4.73 -0.07 12.20
N LEU A 73 -5.12 -1.27 12.62
CA LEU A 73 -4.60 -2.53 12.09
C LEU A 73 -4.81 -2.64 10.58
N ALA A 74 -6.03 -2.37 10.11
CA ALA A 74 -6.35 -2.38 8.68
C ALA A 74 -5.52 -1.34 7.90
N GLY A 75 -5.39 -0.12 8.39
CA GLY A 75 -4.55 0.92 7.79
C GLY A 75 -3.07 0.54 7.70
N LEU A 76 -2.57 -0.20 8.68
CA LEU A 76 -1.18 -0.66 8.74
C LEU A 76 -0.92 -1.90 7.86
N THR A 77 -1.87 -2.82 7.74
CA THR A 77 -1.66 -4.11 7.06
C THR A 77 -2.14 -4.14 5.62
N VAL A 78 -3.27 -3.53 5.33
CA VAL A 78 -3.87 -3.53 3.98
C VAL A 78 -3.08 -2.63 3.03
N TYR A 79 -2.98 -2.99 1.75
CA TYR A 79 -2.09 -2.31 0.80
C TYR A 79 -2.67 -1.03 0.21
N ALA A 80 -3.88 -1.06 -0.35
CA ALA A 80 -4.48 0.07 -1.04
C ALA A 80 -5.60 0.73 -0.23
N VAL A 81 -5.79 2.05 -0.38
CA VAL A 81 -6.87 2.79 0.31
C VAL A 81 -8.25 2.19 0.03
N PRO A 82 -8.62 1.82 -1.23
CA PRO A 82 -9.89 1.15 -1.48
C PRO A 82 -10.06 -0.16 -0.73
N GLN A 83 -8.98 -0.92 -0.56
CA GLN A 83 -8.99 -2.17 0.20
C GLN A 83 -9.17 -1.93 1.69
N VAL A 84 -8.56 -0.86 2.24
CA VAL A 84 -8.81 -0.45 3.65
C VAL A 84 -10.28 -0.14 3.86
N LEU A 85 -10.88 0.63 2.96
CA LEU A 85 -12.32 0.93 3.04
C LEU A 85 -13.18 -0.33 2.92
N ALA A 86 -12.84 -1.25 2.02
CA ALA A 86 -13.55 -2.52 1.86
C ALA A 86 -13.49 -3.37 3.14
N ALA A 87 -12.35 -3.37 3.84
CA ALA A 87 -12.18 -4.11 5.09
C ALA A 87 -12.86 -3.45 6.28
N THR A 88 -12.94 -2.10 6.33
CA THR A 88 -13.32 -1.36 7.54
C THR A 88 -14.75 -0.82 7.52
N VAL A 89 -15.26 -0.39 6.36
CA VAL A 89 -16.63 0.16 6.24
C VAL A 89 -17.72 -0.81 6.71
N PRO A 90 -17.65 -2.13 6.42
CA PRO A 90 -18.65 -3.09 6.92
C PRO A 90 -18.63 -3.26 8.43
N ILE A 91 -17.54 -2.89 9.10
CA ILE A 91 -17.39 -3.03 10.55
C ILE A 91 -17.93 -1.79 11.27
N SER A 92 -17.33 -0.62 11.03
CA SER A 92 -17.82 0.64 11.59
C SER A 92 -17.25 1.87 10.87
N ALA A 93 -17.94 3.01 11.01
CA ALA A 93 -17.48 4.29 10.52
C ALA A 93 -16.16 4.74 11.21
N VAL A 94 -15.99 4.41 12.49
CA VAL A 94 -14.79 4.70 13.28
C VAL A 94 -13.59 3.94 12.70
N SER A 95 -13.75 2.65 12.45
CA SER A 95 -12.71 1.81 11.81
C SER A 95 -12.30 2.35 10.44
N ALA A 96 -13.28 2.81 9.63
CA ALA A 96 -13.00 3.36 8.32
C ALA A 96 -12.22 4.68 8.38
N GLN A 97 -12.55 5.56 9.32
CA GLN A 97 -11.85 6.83 9.52
C GLN A 97 -10.39 6.61 9.96
N PHE A 98 -10.17 5.83 11.02
CA PHE A 98 -8.82 5.56 11.52
C PHE A 98 -7.99 4.77 10.52
N GLY A 99 -8.57 3.77 9.87
CA GLY A 99 -7.88 2.97 8.84
C GLY A 99 -7.42 3.83 7.66
N THR A 100 -8.29 4.70 7.18
CA THR A 100 -7.94 5.63 6.08
C THR A 100 -6.88 6.63 6.49
N LEU A 101 -7.00 7.23 7.68
CA LEU A 101 -6.02 8.20 8.20
C LEU A 101 -4.63 7.58 8.31
N VAL A 102 -4.51 6.42 8.95
CA VAL A 102 -3.25 5.70 9.08
C VAL A 102 -2.67 5.37 7.71
N LYS A 103 -3.51 4.92 6.77
CA LYS A 103 -3.07 4.61 5.41
C LYS A 103 -2.55 5.83 4.67
N LEU A 104 -3.21 6.97 4.79
CA LEU A 104 -2.77 8.21 4.15
C LEU A 104 -1.42 8.69 4.70
N VAL A 105 -1.20 8.59 6.02
CA VAL A 105 0.10 8.90 6.63
C VAL A 105 1.19 7.98 6.06
N ARG A 106 0.92 6.68 5.89
CA ARG A 106 1.88 5.75 5.27
C ARG A 106 2.18 6.13 3.82
N VAL A 107 1.18 6.53 3.04
CA VAL A 107 1.37 6.97 1.65
C VAL A 107 2.26 8.22 1.58
N LEU A 108 2.14 9.16 2.54
CA LEU A 108 3.03 10.31 2.62
C LEU A 108 4.50 9.93 2.84
N MET A 109 4.77 8.81 3.49
CA MET A 109 6.14 8.31 3.68
C MET A 109 6.80 7.85 2.37
N LEU A 110 6.06 7.71 1.28
CA LEU A 110 6.61 7.32 -0.03
C LEU A 110 7.69 8.30 -0.52
N GLY A 111 7.44 9.60 -0.40
CA GLY A 111 8.40 10.64 -0.80
C GLY A 111 9.75 10.54 -0.07
N PRO A 112 9.77 10.58 1.27
CA PRO A 112 10.98 10.36 2.06
C PRO A 112 11.72 9.06 1.76
N VAL A 113 10.99 7.95 1.57
CA VAL A 113 11.59 6.65 1.25
C VAL A 113 12.24 6.66 -0.13
N ILE A 114 11.59 7.22 -1.15
CA ILE A 114 12.17 7.36 -2.49
C ILE A 114 13.44 8.23 -2.44
N LEU A 115 13.40 9.34 -1.73
CA LEU A 115 14.55 10.22 -1.54
C LEU A 115 15.72 9.47 -0.88
N LEU A 116 15.43 8.76 0.22
CA LEU A 116 16.44 7.96 0.93
C LEU A 116 17.06 6.87 0.02
N LEU A 117 16.24 6.12 -0.70
CA LEU A 117 16.72 5.10 -1.65
C LEU A 117 17.55 5.72 -2.78
N SER A 118 17.16 6.88 -3.28
CA SER A 118 17.91 7.62 -4.29
C SER A 118 19.30 8.05 -3.79
N LEU A 119 19.38 8.53 -2.54
CA LEU A 119 20.65 8.93 -1.91
C LEU A 119 21.54 7.74 -1.56
N LEU A 120 20.92 6.63 -1.13
CA LEU A 120 21.64 5.41 -0.77
C LEU A 120 21.99 4.53 -1.97
N ARG A 121 21.49 4.85 -3.16
CA ARG A 121 21.67 4.07 -4.38
C ARG A 121 23.14 3.73 -4.66
N SER A 122 24.05 4.71 -4.55
CA SER A 122 25.49 4.53 -4.75
C SER A 122 26.13 3.55 -3.75
N ARG A 123 25.52 3.39 -2.56
CA ARG A 123 25.98 2.48 -1.52
C ARG A 123 25.39 1.07 -1.65
N LEU A 124 24.22 0.94 -2.27
CA LEU A 124 23.51 -0.34 -2.40
C LEU A 124 24.14 -1.28 -3.44
N LYS A 125 25.09 -0.81 -4.30
CA LYS A 125 25.81 -1.60 -5.31
C LYS A 125 24.93 -2.64 -6.02
N LEU A 126 23.75 -2.22 -6.49
CA LEU A 126 22.81 -3.11 -7.15
C LEU A 126 23.34 -3.50 -8.54
N PRO A 127 23.33 -4.79 -8.93
CA PRO A 127 23.83 -5.24 -10.23
C PRO A 127 23.04 -4.57 -11.37
N GLY A 128 23.74 -4.00 -12.38
CA GLY A 128 23.14 -3.38 -13.57
C GLY A 128 22.86 -1.87 -13.45
N GLU A 129 23.74 -1.13 -12.78
CA GLU A 129 23.63 0.32 -12.52
C GLU A 129 23.60 1.22 -13.76
N GLU A 130 23.93 0.72 -14.94
CA GLU A 130 24.12 1.56 -16.15
C GLU A 130 22.82 2.20 -16.68
N THR A 131 21.64 1.74 -16.27
CA THR A 131 20.36 2.19 -16.83
C THR A 131 19.44 2.90 -15.84
N ALA A 132 19.84 3.07 -14.58
CA ALA A 132 18.95 3.69 -13.60
C ALA A 132 18.96 5.23 -13.72
N ALA A 133 17.89 5.78 -14.23
CA ALA A 133 17.70 7.24 -14.35
C ALA A 133 17.70 7.92 -12.97
N ARG A 134 18.29 9.13 -12.89
CA ARG A 134 18.11 9.98 -11.70
C ARG A 134 16.63 10.31 -11.57
N PRO A 135 16.00 10.07 -10.40
CA PRO A 135 14.60 10.39 -10.24
C PRO A 135 14.38 11.89 -10.47
N GLY A 136 13.49 12.22 -11.40
CA GLY A 136 13.05 13.60 -11.59
C GLY A 136 12.23 14.09 -10.39
N TRP A 137 12.15 15.39 -10.18
CA TRP A 137 11.35 16.00 -9.10
C TRP A 137 9.91 15.49 -9.06
N GLY A 138 9.29 15.21 -10.21
CA GLY A 138 7.94 14.66 -10.31
C GLY A 138 7.80 13.21 -9.82
N GLN A 139 8.90 12.47 -9.69
CA GLN A 139 8.90 11.11 -9.12
C GLN A 139 9.09 11.11 -7.60
N LEU A 140 9.71 12.17 -7.05
CA LEU A 140 9.90 12.34 -5.60
C LEU A 140 8.58 12.64 -4.88
N VAL A 141 7.70 13.41 -5.53
CA VAL A 141 6.38 13.73 -4.98
C VAL A 141 5.32 13.35 -6.03
N PRO A 142 4.67 12.20 -5.90
CA PRO A 142 3.59 11.79 -6.81
C PRO A 142 2.49 12.86 -6.87
N TRP A 143 2.10 13.26 -8.07
CA TRP A 143 1.14 14.33 -8.32
C TRP A 143 -0.19 14.18 -7.54
N PHE A 144 -0.63 12.93 -7.32
CA PHE A 144 -1.85 12.64 -6.58
C PHE A 144 -1.75 13.01 -5.09
N ILE A 145 -0.54 12.99 -4.49
CA ILE A 145 -0.32 13.42 -3.11
C ILE A 145 -0.51 14.94 -3.01
N ILE A 146 0.01 15.70 -3.99
CA ILE A 146 -0.20 17.14 -4.05
C ILE A 146 -1.69 17.45 -4.18
N GLY A 147 -2.38 16.78 -5.11
CA GLY A 147 -3.83 16.90 -5.28
C GLY A 147 -4.59 16.58 -3.99
N PHE A 148 -4.22 15.50 -3.31
CA PHE A 148 -4.83 15.13 -2.03
C PHE A 148 -4.64 16.23 -0.97
N LEU A 149 -3.42 16.75 -0.78
CA LEU A 149 -3.14 17.81 0.20
C LEU A 149 -3.91 19.09 -0.13
N VAL A 150 -4.02 19.46 -1.40
CA VAL A 150 -4.83 20.60 -1.86
C VAL A 150 -6.30 20.40 -1.50
N PHE A 151 -6.87 19.24 -1.79
CA PHE A 151 -8.27 18.94 -1.44
C PHE A 151 -8.50 18.93 0.08
N VAL A 152 -7.57 18.39 0.86
CA VAL A 152 -7.62 18.45 2.33
C VAL A 152 -7.62 19.90 2.82
N ALA A 153 -6.72 20.73 2.30
CA ALA A 153 -6.66 22.15 2.66
C ALA A 153 -7.95 22.89 2.28
N LEU A 154 -8.46 22.70 1.06
CA LEU A 154 -9.72 23.30 0.60
C LEU A 154 -10.91 22.88 1.48
N ARG A 155 -10.96 21.61 1.88
CA ARG A 155 -11.99 21.09 2.77
C ARG A 155 -11.86 21.66 4.18
N SER A 156 -10.65 21.74 4.71
CA SER A 156 -10.35 22.27 6.04
C SER A 156 -10.68 23.77 6.15
N LEU A 157 -10.45 24.52 5.08
CA LEU A 157 -10.77 25.96 4.99
C LEU A 157 -12.26 26.22 4.69
N GLY A 158 -13.09 25.17 4.56
CA GLY A 158 -14.51 25.32 4.28
C GLY A 158 -14.83 25.81 2.86
N LEU A 159 -13.86 25.82 1.95
CA LEU A 159 -14.01 26.32 0.59
C LEU A 159 -14.79 25.37 -0.34
N ILE A 160 -15.05 24.14 0.09
CA ILE A 160 -15.86 23.20 -0.68
C ILE A 160 -17.33 23.36 -0.29
N PRO A 161 -18.20 23.84 -1.21
CA PRO A 161 -19.61 23.98 -0.97
C PRO A 161 -20.25 22.65 -0.55
N GLY A 162 -21.13 22.67 0.46
CA GLY A 162 -21.83 21.46 0.94
C GLY A 162 -22.60 20.72 -0.16
N ALA A 163 -23.10 21.43 -1.15
CA ALA A 163 -23.79 20.85 -2.29
C ALA A 163 -22.93 19.93 -3.16
N LEU A 164 -21.60 20.12 -3.18
CA LEU A 164 -20.66 19.29 -3.93
C LEU A 164 -20.24 18.03 -3.19
N VAL A 165 -20.43 17.95 -1.88
CA VAL A 165 -19.99 16.83 -1.05
C VAL A 165 -20.69 15.53 -1.44
N MET A 166 -22.02 15.57 -1.63
CA MET A 166 -22.81 14.39 -2.01
C MET A 166 -22.43 13.83 -3.39
N PRO A 167 -22.40 14.65 -4.47
CA PRO A 167 -21.98 14.14 -5.79
C PRO A 167 -20.54 13.62 -5.79
N ILE A 168 -19.62 14.28 -5.09
CA ILE A 168 -18.24 13.83 -4.96
C ILE A 168 -18.16 12.48 -4.23
N ALA A 169 -18.90 12.32 -3.13
CA ALA A 169 -18.96 11.07 -2.37
C ALA A 169 -19.54 9.92 -3.23
N PHE A 170 -20.58 10.20 -4.03
CA PHE A 170 -21.15 9.23 -4.96
C PHE A 170 -20.14 8.81 -6.04
N ALA A 171 -19.47 9.77 -6.69
CA ALA A 171 -18.45 9.50 -7.68
C ALA A 171 -17.28 8.69 -7.08
N THR A 172 -16.82 9.05 -5.88
CA THR A 172 -15.75 8.35 -5.17
C THR A 172 -16.13 6.90 -4.88
N LYS A 173 -17.39 6.65 -4.47
CA LYS A 173 -17.89 5.28 -4.23
C LYS A 173 -17.76 4.41 -5.49
N TRP A 174 -18.22 4.90 -6.63
CA TRP A 174 -18.14 4.18 -7.91
C TRP A 174 -16.71 3.99 -8.38
N LEU A 175 -15.87 5.03 -8.29
CA LEU A 175 -14.44 4.92 -8.62
C LEU A 175 -13.73 3.89 -7.73
N THR A 176 -14.08 3.81 -6.46
CA THR A 176 -13.55 2.80 -5.53
C THR A 176 -13.95 1.39 -5.97
N ILE A 177 -15.23 1.17 -6.33
CA ILE A 177 -15.71 -0.14 -6.80
C ILE A 177 -14.99 -0.56 -8.09
N VAL A 178 -14.89 0.35 -9.07
CA VAL A 178 -14.19 0.08 -10.34
C VAL A 178 -12.71 -0.20 -10.10
N SER A 179 -12.06 0.57 -9.24
CA SER A 179 -10.65 0.37 -8.88
C SER A 179 -10.42 -1.00 -8.22
N MET A 180 -11.32 -1.43 -7.32
CA MET A 180 -11.25 -2.76 -6.69
C MET A 180 -11.47 -3.88 -7.70
N ALA A 181 -12.44 -3.72 -8.62
CA ALA A 181 -12.67 -4.68 -9.69
C ALA A 181 -11.46 -4.80 -10.62
N ALA A 182 -10.87 -3.67 -11.02
CA ALA A 182 -9.67 -3.64 -11.85
C ALA A 182 -8.47 -4.31 -11.18
N LEU A 183 -8.27 -4.08 -9.86
CA LEU A 183 -7.23 -4.76 -9.08
C LEU A 183 -7.48 -6.28 -9.04
N GLY A 184 -8.73 -6.72 -8.86
CA GLY A 184 -9.09 -8.14 -8.85
C GLY A 184 -8.83 -8.81 -10.20
N LEU A 185 -9.18 -8.15 -11.31
CA LEU A 185 -8.95 -8.66 -12.66
C LEU A 185 -7.45 -8.71 -13.04
N GLY A 186 -6.63 -7.82 -12.46
CA GLY A 186 -5.18 -7.81 -12.66
C GLY A 186 -4.42 -8.90 -11.92
N VAL A 187 -5.10 -9.69 -11.08
CA VAL A 187 -4.47 -10.77 -10.32
C VAL A 187 -4.39 -12.06 -11.16
N ASP A 188 -3.20 -12.40 -11.60
CA ASP A 188 -2.94 -13.72 -12.22
C ASP A 188 -2.63 -14.76 -11.14
N VAL A 189 -3.63 -15.63 -10.87
CA VAL A 189 -3.54 -16.70 -9.88
C VAL A 189 -2.40 -17.69 -10.19
N ARG A 190 -1.97 -17.81 -11.46
CA ARG A 190 -0.86 -18.68 -11.87
C ARG A 190 0.49 -18.21 -11.32
N VAL A 191 0.62 -16.92 -11.02
CA VAL A 191 1.83 -16.35 -10.44
C VAL A 191 2.05 -16.84 -9.00
N ILE A 192 0.99 -17.18 -8.25
CA ILE A 192 1.09 -17.77 -6.89
C ILE A 192 1.97 -19.02 -6.90
N GLY A 193 1.80 -19.90 -7.88
CA GLY A 193 2.58 -21.13 -8.01
C GLY A 193 4.07 -20.88 -8.34
N ARG A 194 4.40 -19.72 -8.94
CA ARG A 194 5.77 -19.36 -9.34
C ARG A 194 6.53 -18.59 -8.27
N VAL A 195 5.84 -17.82 -7.44
CA VAL A 195 6.44 -16.94 -6.42
C VAL A 195 7.02 -17.72 -5.22
N GLY A 196 6.69 -18.99 -5.09
CA GLY A 196 7.29 -19.90 -4.09
C GLY A 196 6.89 -19.58 -2.64
N GLY A 197 6.79 -20.63 -1.81
CA GLY A 197 6.39 -20.54 -0.40
C GLY A 197 7.27 -19.63 0.48
N ARG A 198 8.52 -19.32 0.05
CA ARG A 198 9.45 -18.44 0.78
C ARG A 198 8.99 -16.99 0.86
N VAL A 199 8.46 -16.46 -0.25
CA VAL A 199 7.98 -15.07 -0.29
C VAL A 199 6.65 -14.96 0.45
N THR A 200 5.77 -15.94 0.31
CA THR A 200 4.52 -16.03 1.08
C THR A 200 4.81 -16.08 2.59
N ALA A 201 5.78 -16.90 3.02
CA ALA A 201 6.20 -16.99 4.41
C ALA A 201 6.75 -15.65 4.94
N ALA A 202 7.57 -14.92 4.15
CA ALA A 202 8.12 -13.64 4.57
C ALA A 202 7.04 -12.61 4.87
N VAL A 203 6.01 -12.54 4.05
CA VAL A 203 4.94 -11.55 4.19
C VAL A 203 3.96 -11.94 5.28
N VAL A 204 3.66 -13.22 5.42
CA VAL A 204 2.87 -13.72 6.56
C VAL A 204 3.60 -13.41 7.86
N MET A 205 4.93 -13.60 7.94
CA MET A 205 5.70 -13.20 9.13
C MET A 205 5.60 -11.70 9.42
N VAL A 206 5.74 -10.83 8.41
CA VAL A 206 5.62 -9.37 8.61
C VAL A 206 4.20 -8.99 9.05
N ALA A 207 3.17 -9.61 8.48
CA ALA A 207 1.79 -9.38 8.89
C ALA A 207 1.55 -9.85 10.34
N VAL A 208 2.03 -11.02 10.70
CA VAL A 208 1.92 -11.58 12.05
C VAL A 208 2.69 -10.71 13.06
N ASP A 209 3.91 -10.26 12.73
CA ASP A 209 4.70 -9.40 13.62
C ASP A 209 4.02 -8.04 13.84
N THR A 210 3.40 -7.47 12.80
CA THR A 210 2.61 -6.24 12.91
C THR A 210 1.39 -6.43 13.81
N VAL A 211 0.66 -7.53 13.66
CA VAL A 211 -0.49 -7.89 14.51
C VAL A 211 -0.05 -8.07 15.97
N PHE A 212 1.04 -8.79 16.18
CA PHE A 212 1.56 -9.07 17.53
C PHE A 212 2.10 -7.81 18.23
N SER A 213 2.75 -6.92 17.47
CA SER A 213 3.21 -5.63 18.00
C SER A 213 2.05 -4.73 18.44
N LEU A 214 0.93 -4.72 17.67
CA LEU A 214 -0.26 -3.93 18.01
C LEU A 214 -1.06 -4.52 19.20
N SER A 215 -1.03 -5.82 19.41
CA SER A 215 -1.74 -6.46 20.54
C SER A 215 -1.08 -6.17 21.91
N ARG A 216 0.12 -5.59 21.92
CA ARG A 216 0.86 -5.21 23.13
C ARG A 216 0.70 -3.73 23.52
N VAL A 217 0.03 -2.91 22.70
CA VAL A 217 -0.30 -1.50 22.95
C VAL A 217 -1.76 -1.36 23.31
#